data_105ead98e0a663cf82850dd045d55b12
#
_entry.id   105ead98e0a663cf82850dd045d55b12
#
_cell.length_a   1.000
_cell.length_b   1.000
_cell.length_c   1.000
_cell.angle_alpha   90.00
_cell.angle_beta   90.00
_cell.angle_gamma   90.00
#
_symmetry.space_group_name_H-M   'P 1'
#
loop_
_entity.id
_entity.type
_entity.pdbx_description
1 polymer ?
#
loop_
_entity_poly.entity_id
_entity_poly.type
_entity_poly.pdbx_seq_one_letter_code
_entity_poly.pdbx_strand_id
1 'polypeptide(L)'
;MEVKKEIKFFTDLVDQKSLEVFDHLDKNFNKINIGRANPQIISHIRVDYYGAPTPINEIANISVPSALQLLVKPYDISLINSITSTLVAHKIEAQIQKEANQIRLVFPELTTEKRKELVKSIKKYEEEAKVKIRLIRQDVNKLIKKEDLSEDEEKNYLNQIQKTIDSKIKEIDKIFEEKSKLLLNI
;
A
#
# COMPACT_ATOMS: atom_id res chain seq x y z
N MET A 1 -16.42 -29.46 -28.14
CA MET A 1 -16.08 -28.16 -28.74
C MET A 1 -15.82 -27.20 -27.58
N GLU A 2 -14.56 -26.84 -27.31
CA GLU A 2 -14.27 -25.78 -26.36
C GLU A 2 -14.76 -24.46 -26.95
N VAL A 3 -15.54 -23.72 -26.17
CA VAL A 3 -16.05 -22.40 -26.59
C VAL A 3 -14.86 -21.42 -26.62
N LYS A 4 -14.59 -20.86 -27.80
CA LYS A 4 -13.57 -19.85 -28.04
C LYS A 4 -13.79 -18.69 -27.09
N LYS A 5 -12.75 -18.31 -26.33
CA LYS A 5 -12.84 -17.20 -25.38
C LYS A 5 -12.78 -15.87 -26.10
N GLU A 6 -13.71 -14.99 -25.77
CA GLU A 6 -13.72 -13.63 -26.31
C GLU A 6 -12.60 -12.78 -25.69
N ILE A 7 -12.17 -11.73 -26.40
CA ILE A 7 -11.14 -10.78 -25.93
C ILE A 7 -11.47 -10.21 -24.52
N LYS A 8 -12.77 -10.03 -24.24
CA LYS A 8 -13.25 -9.54 -22.95
C LYS A 8 -12.77 -10.41 -21.79
N PHE A 9 -12.75 -11.72 -21.95
CA PHE A 9 -12.23 -12.64 -20.92
C PHE A 9 -10.78 -12.33 -20.57
N PHE A 10 -9.94 -12.05 -21.56
CA PHE A 10 -8.52 -11.77 -21.34
C PHE A 10 -8.27 -10.37 -20.75
N THR A 11 -9.05 -9.37 -21.16
CA THR A 11 -8.99 -8.02 -20.56
C THR A 11 -9.44 -8.05 -19.11
N ASP A 12 -10.56 -8.73 -18.80
CA ASP A 12 -11.06 -8.88 -17.43
C ASP A 12 -10.04 -9.64 -16.54
N LEU A 13 -9.34 -10.63 -17.11
CA LEU A 13 -8.27 -11.35 -16.41
C LEU A 13 -7.08 -10.45 -16.10
N VAL A 14 -6.68 -9.56 -17.02
CA VAL A 14 -5.65 -8.53 -16.77
C VAL A 14 -6.09 -7.60 -15.65
N ASP A 15 -7.33 -7.10 -15.72
CA ASP A 15 -7.87 -6.19 -14.71
C ASP A 15 -7.90 -6.83 -13.32
N GLN A 16 -8.41 -8.06 -13.22
CA GLN A 16 -8.48 -8.81 -11.96
C GLN A 16 -7.09 -9.01 -11.34
N LYS A 17 -6.12 -9.50 -12.13
CA LYS A 17 -4.74 -9.70 -11.64
C LYS A 17 -4.04 -8.39 -11.30
N SER A 18 -4.37 -7.31 -12.02
CA SER A 18 -3.80 -5.99 -11.74
C SER A 18 -4.27 -5.42 -10.42
N LEU A 19 -5.50 -5.71 -9.96
CA LEU A 19 -6.00 -5.28 -8.65
C LEU A 19 -5.09 -5.74 -7.50
N GLU A 20 -4.59 -6.97 -7.54
CA GLU A 20 -3.65 -7.48 -6.53
C GLU A 20 -2.32 -6.69 -6.53
N VAL A 21 -1.85 -6.28 -7.71
CA VAL A 21 -0.64 -5.48 -7.86
C VAL A 21 -0.83 -4.08 -7.28
N PHE A 22 -1.97 -3.43 -7.57
CA PHE A 22 -2.31 -2.11 -7.03
C PHE A 22 -2.52 -2.15 -5.51
N ASP A 23 -3.23 -3.15 -4.98
CA ASP A 23 -3.41 -3.32 -3.54
C ASP A 23 -2.06 -3.52 -2.81
N HIS A 24 -1.16 -4.30 -3.39
CA HIS A 24 0.19 -4.48 -2.86
C HIS A 24 1.02 -3.19 -2.91
N LEU A 25 0.92 -2.43 -4.01
CA LEU A 25 1.58 -1.14 -4.17
C LEU A 25 1.08 -0.14 -3.13
N ASP A 26 -0.25 -0.03 -2.96
CA ASP A 26 -0.86 0.86 -1.98
C ASP A 26 -0.45 0.50 -0.55
N LYS A 27 -0.50 -0.79 -0.19
CA LYS A 27 -0.02 -1.26 1.11
C LYS A 27 1.44 -0.90 1.39
N ASN A 28 2.32 -1.01 0.38
CA ASN A 28 3.72 -0.64 0.53
C ASN A 28 3.91 0.87 0.65
N PHE A 29 3.15 1.66 -0.11
CA PHE A 29 3.18 3.11 -0.01
C PHE A 29 2.64 3.63 1.33
N ASN A 30 1.64 2.94 1.91
CA ASN A 30 1.08 3.29 3.21
C ASN A 30 1.98 2.93 4.39
N LYS A 31 2.90 1.98 4.23
CA LYS A 31 3.95 1.68 5.22
C LYS A 31 5.00 2.79 5.33
N ILE A 32 5.17 3.57 4.26
CA ILE A 32 6.15 4.65 4.25
C ILE A 32 5.56 5.86 4.97
N ASN A 33 6.20 6.24 6.07
CA ASN A 33 5.84 7.44 6.81
C ASN A 33 6.22 8.68 5.97
N ILE A 34 5.21 9.38 5.44
CA ILE A 34 5.37 10.56 4.58
C ILE A 34 5.65 11.83 5.42
N GLY A 35 6.14 11.70 6.66
CA GLY A 35 6.29 12.84 7.55
C GLY A 35 4.95 13.43 8.02
N ARG A 36 3.87 12.64 7.93
CA ARG A 36 2.57 12.95 8.53
C ARG A 36 2.13 11.80 9.40
N ALA A 37 1.55 12.13 10.51
CA ALA A 37 0.98 11.17 11.42
C ALA A 37 -0.17 10.43 10.75
N ASN A 38 0.01 9.12 10.52
CA ASN A 38 -1.00 8.25 9.91
C ASN A 38 -1.44 7.18 10.92
N PRO A 39 -2.72 7.14 11.31
CA PRO A 39 -3.24 6.11 12.21
C PRO A 39 -2.94 4.67 11.78
N GLN A 40 -2.84 4.41 10.50
CA GLN A 40 -2.55 3.07 9.97
C GLN A 40 -1.17 2.53 10.37
N ILE A 41 -0.22 3.41 10.77
CA ILE A 41 1.11 2.99 11.25
C ILE A 41 0.98 2.12 12.49
N ILE A 42 0.01 2.41 13.35
CA ILE A 42 -0.15 1.76 14.67
C ILE A 42 -1.44 0.94 14.80
N SER A 43 -2.45 1.18 13.96
CA SER A 43 -3.79 0.59 14.10
C SER A 43 -3.81 -0.94 14.14
N HIS A 44 -2.93 -1.58 13.37
CA HIS A 44 -2.85 -3.03 13.23
C HIS A 44 -1.88 -3.70 14.22
N ILE A 45 -1.15 -2.91 15.01
CA ILE A 45 -0.24 -3.43 16.04
C ILE A 45 -1.09 -4.10 17.11
N ARG A 46 -0.73 -5.34 17.46
CA ARG A 46 -1.46 -6.12 18.45
C ARG A 46 -0.86 -5.94 19.83
N VAL A 47 -1.72 -5.65 20.78
CA VAL A 47 -1.40 -5.50 22.21
C VAL A 47 -2.09 -6.63 22.96
N ASP A 48 -1.45 -7.13 24.00
CA ASP A 48 -2.10 -8.09 24.91
C ASP A 48 -3.26 -7.40 25.65
N TYR A 49 -4.47 -7.86 25.37
CA TYR A 49 -5.69 -7.42 26.01
C TYR A 49 -6.33 -8.64 26.70
N TYR A 50 -6.17 -8.72 28.03
CA TYR A 50 -6.64 -9.86 28.85
C TYR A 50 -6.24 -11.24 28.31
N GLY A 51 -4.99 -11.40 27.85
CA GLY A 51 -4.46 -12.64 27.31
C GLY A 51 -4.76 -12.89 25.83
N ALA A 52 -5.44 -11.95 25.14
CA ALA A 52 -5.71 -12.03 23.72
C ALA A 52 -4.96 -10.91 22.93
N PRO A 53 -4.22 -11.25 21.87
CA PRO A 53 -3.53 -10.26 21.04
C PRO A 53 -4.53 -9.46 20.19
N THR A 54 -4.90 -8.26 20.63
CA THR A 54 -5.94 -7.41 20.04
C THR A 54 -5.31 -6.19 19.35
N PRO A 55 -5.75 -5.79 18.14
CA PRO A 55 -5.26 -4.61 17.43
C PRO A 55 -5.59 -3.32 18.21
N ILE A 56 -4.69 -2.32 18.17
CA ILE A 56 -4.86 -1.05 18.91
C ILE A 56 -6.16 -0.33 18.52
N ASN A 57 -6.56 -0.37 17.24
CA ASN A 57 -7.79 0.28 16.78
C ASN A 57 -9.09 -0.30 17.38
N GLU A 58 -9.05 -1.49 17.95
CA GLU A 58 -10.19 -2.11 18.61
C GLU A 58 -10.27 -1.73 20.10
N ILE A 59 -9.14 -1.39 20.73
CA ILE A 59 -9.03 -1.11 22.18
C ILE A 59 -8.77 0.38 22.50
N ALA A 60 -8.54 1.19 21.48
CA ALA A 60 -8.26 2.63 21.63
C ALA A 60 -8.80 3.46 20.47
N ASN A 61 -9.17 4.71 20.77
CA ASN A 61 -9.44 5.70 19.74
C ASN A 61 -8.13 6.35 19.30
N ILE A 62 -7.85 6.34 17.99
CA ILE A 62 -6.67 6.95 17.39
C ILE A 62 -7.12 8.20 16.64
N SER A 63 -6.58 9.37 17.01
CA SER A 63 -6.87 10.65 16.37
C SER A 63 -5.60 11.37 15.93
N VAL A 64 -5.74 12.29 14.98
CA VAL A 64 -4.65 13.08 14.39
C VAL A 64 -4.85 14.56 14.76
N PRO A 65 -4.39 15.01 15.91
CA PRO A 65 -4.57 16.40 16.34
C PRO A 65 -3.75 17.39 15.49
N SER A 66 -2.65 16.94 14.92
CA SER A 66 -1.82 17.72 13.98
C SER A 66 -1.09 16.84 12.99
N ALA A 67 -0.49 17.46 11.97
CA ALA A 67 0.19 16.73 10.89
C ALA A 67 1.28 15.77 11.37
N LEU A 68 1.93 16.07 12.49
CA LEU A 68 3.05 15.29 13.04
C LEU A 68 2.69 14.57 14.35
N GLN A 69 1.42 14.52 14.72
CA GLN A 69 1.03 13.94 16.01
C GLN A 69 -0.10 12.93 15.86
N LEU A 70 0.05 11.78 16.51
CA LEU A 70 -1.05 10.86 16.79
C LEU A 70 -1.36 10.88 18.28
N LEU A 71 -2.64 10.78 18.57
CA LEU A 71 -3.15 10.66 19.93
C LEU A 71 -3.89 9.32 20.03
N VAL A 72 -3.42 8.47 20.94
CA VAL A 72 -4.02 7.18 21.23
C VAL A 72 -4.68 7.27 22.60
N LYS A 73 -6.01 7.20 22.62
CA LYS A 73 -6.81 7.21 23.85
C LYS A 73 -7.43 5.83 24.06
N PRO A 74 -6.87 5.00 24.94
CA PRO A 74 -7.43 3.70 25.26
C PRO A 74 -8.83 3.83 25.86
N TYR A 75 -9.71 2.88 25.58
CA TYR A 75 -11.02 2.78 26.24
C TYR A 75 -10.87 2.36 27.71
N ASP A 76 -9.84 1.55 28.00
CA ASP A 76 -9.43 1.20 29.35
C ASP A 76 -8.07 1.81 29.66
N ILE A 77 -8.03 2.69 30.68
CA ILE A 77 -6.82 3.41 31.09
C ILE A 77 -5.71 2.44 31.57
N SER A 78 -6.06 1.26 32.07
CA SER A 78 -5.09 0.25 32.52
C SER A 78 -4.16 -0.22 31.38
N LEU A 79 -4.61 -0.12 30.11
CA LEU A 79 -3.88 -0.54 28.92
C LEU A 79 -2.77 0.44 28.49
N ILE A 80 -2.71 1.63 29.05
CA ILE A 80 -1.71 2.65 28.65
C ILE A 80 -0.29 2.08 28.70
N ASN A 81 0.05 1.35 29.75
CA ASN A 81 1.38 0.76 29.90
C ASN A 81 1.65 -0.33 28.86
N SER A 82 0.71 -1.24 28.63
CA SER A 82 0.80 -2.30 27.64
C SER A 82 0.94 -1.74 26.24
N ILE A 83 0.09 -0.77 25.87
CA ILE A 83 0.16 -0.10 24.56
C ILE A 83 1.50 0.61 24.40
N THR A 84 1.95 1.39 25.39
CA THR A 84 3.22 2.11 25.33
C THR A 84 4.39 1.15 25.12
N SER A 85 4.47 0.07 25.91
CA SER A 85 5.53 -0.94 25.81
C SER A 85 5.56 -1.60 24.45
N THR A 86 4.39 -1.93 23.91
CA THR A 86 4.24 -2.55 22.58
C THR A 86 4.69 -1.58 21.47
N LEU A 87 4.29 -0.30 21.54
CA LEU A 87 4.71 0.72 20.58
C LEU A 87 6.23 0.93 20.59
N VAL A 88 6.86 0.93 21.78
CA VAL A 88 8.33 1.01 21.92
C VAL A 88 8.99 -0.24 21.31
N ALA A 89 8.47 -1.43 21.57
CA ALA A 89 9.00 -2.68 21.02
C ALA A 89 8.95 -2.73 19.50
N HIS A 90 7.94 -2.12 18.89
CA HIS A 90 7.80 -1.98 17.42
C HIS A 90 8.72 -0.90 16.81
N LYS A 91 9.55 -0.21 17.61
CA LYS A 91 10.53 0.79 17.16
C LYS A 91 9.93 1.85 16.22
N ILE A 92 8.77 2.36 16.58
CA ILE A 92 8.10 3.41 15.80
C ILE A 92 9.00 4.66 15.83
N GLU A 93 9.26 5.25 14.67
CA GLU A 93 10.06 6.48 14.54
C GLU A 93 9.27 7.71 15.04
N ALA A 94 8.84 7.68 16.29
CA ALA A 94 8.12 8.77 16.96
C ALA A 94 8.55 8.87 18.43
N GLN A 95 8.51 10.09 18.97
CA GLN A 95 8.66 10.30 20.39
C GLN A 95 7.34 9.94 21.09
N ILE A 96 7.39 8.93 21.97
CA ILE A 96 6.21 8.43 22.68
C ILE A 96 6.12 9.16 24.02
N GLN A 97 5.07 9.96 24.21
CA GLN A 97 4.77 10.68 25.43
C GLN A 97 3.54 10.06 26.08
N LYS A 98 3.74 9.53 27.30
CA LYS A 98 2.65 8.99 28.10
C LYS A 98 2.00 10.10 28.90
N GLU A 99 0.71 10.31 28.73
CA GLU A 99 -0.13 11.21 29.52
C GLU A 99 -1.04 10.41 30.45
N ALA A 100 -1.77 11.07 31.33
CA ALA A 100 -2.57 10.41 32.37
C ALA A 100 -3.62 9.41 31.82
N ASN A 101 -4.26 9.75 30.69
CA ASN A 101 -5.35 8.98 30.09
C ASN A 101 -5.17 8.74 28.58
N GLN A 102 -4.00 9.08 28.01
CA GLN A 102 -3.73 8.95 26.57
C GLN A 102 -2.23 8.83 26.31
N ILE A 103 -1.88 8.44 25.11
CA ILE A 103 -0.50 8.35 24.64
C ILE A 103 -0.38 9.26 23.41
N ARG A 104 0.60 10.18 23.46
CA ARG A 104 0.91 11.07 22.35
C ARG A 104 2.16 10.57 21.62
N LEU A 105 2.05 10.43 20.32
CA LEU A 105 3.15 10.09 19.42
C LEU A 105 3.49 11.35 18.63
N VAL A 106 4.71 11.83 18.76
CA VAL A 106 5.22 13.01 18.03
C VAL A 106 6.25 12.53 17.02
N PHE A 107 5.92 12.67 15.74
CA PHE A 107 6.81 12.30 14.63
C PHE A 107 7.77 13.46 14.34
N PRO A 108 9.07 13.18 14.12
CA PRO A 108 10.03 14.22 13.73
C PRO A 108 9.71 14.74 12.33
N GLU A 109 10.05 15.99 12.06
CA GLU A 109 10.03 16.51 10.69
C GLU A 109 11.06 15.78 9.84
N LEU A 110 10.67 15.48 8.60
CA LEU A 110 11.58 14.84 7.66
C LEU A 110 12.62 15.84 7.14
N THR A 111 13.90 15.50 7.29
CA THR A 111 14.96 16.24 6.62
C THR A 111 14.90 16.08 5.10
N THR A 112 15.51 17.00 4.36
CA THR A 112 15.57 16.92 2.88
C THR A 112 16.24 15.63 2.40
N GLU A 113 17.28 15.18 3.10
CA GLU A 113 17.97 13.92 2.81
C GLU A 113 17.03 12.72 3.00
N LYS A 114 16.30 12.68 4.11
CA LYS A 114 15.35 11.59 4.40
C LYS A 114 14.21 11.56 3.39
N ARG A 115 13.71 12.71 2.97
CA ARG A 115 12.70 12.80 1.89
C ARG A 115 13.21 12.18 0.59
N LYS A 116 14.45 12.47 0.18
CA LYS A 116 15.09 11.90 -1.03
C LYS A 116 15.25 10.37 -0.90
N GLU A 117 15.62 9.87 0.27
CA GLU A 117 15.70 8.42 0.52
C GLU A 117 14.33 7.74 0.40
N LEU A 118 13.28 8.36 0.94
CA LEU A 118 11.92 7.84 0.84
C LEU A 118 11.43 7.82 -0.61
N VAL A 119 11.72 8.87 -1.41
CA VAL A 119 11.42 8.87 -2.84
C VAL A 119 12.11 7.71 -3.57
N LYS A 120 13.37 7.42 -3.25
CA LYS A 120 14.06 6.24 -3.81
C LYS A 120 13.39 4.93 -3.42
N SER A 121 12.91 4.83 -2.18
CA SER A 121 12.20 3.63 -1.70
C SER A 121 10.88 3.42 -2.41
N ILE A 122 10.05 4.48 -2.59
CA ILE A 122 8.80 4.36 -3.32
C ILE A 122 9.02 4.06 -4.80
N LYS A 123 10.12 4.56 -5.41
CA LYS A 123 10.49 4.23 -6.78
C LYS A 123 10.78 2.74 -6.96
N LYS A 124 11.39 2.10 -5.96
CA LYS A 124 11.59 0.64 -5.98
C LYS A 124 10.26 -0.12 -6.05
N TYR A 125 9.28 0.27 -5.26
CA TYR A 125 7.95 -0.36 -5.29
C TYR A 125 7.20 -0.10 -6.60
N GLU A 126 7.35 1.09 -7.18
CA GLU A 126 6.84 1.42 -8.53
C GLU A 126 7.39 0.45 -9.58
N GLU A 127 8.72 0.26 -9.61
CA GLU A 127 9.36 -0.64 -10.59
C GLU A 127 8.95 -2.12 -10.35
N GLU A 128 8.85 -2.56 -9.10
CA GLU A 128 8.36 -3.89 -8.78
C GLU A 128 6.92 -4.11 -9.27
N ALA A 129 6.04 -3.10 -9.12
CA ALA A 129 4.67 -3.15 -9.63
C ALA A 129 4.65 -3.24 -11.16
N LYS A 130 5.44 -2.42 -11.86
CA LYS A 130 5.57 -2.47 -13.32
C LYS A 130 6.07 -3.83 -13.83
N VAL A 131 7.02 -4.42 -13.13
CA VAL A 131 7.50 -5.78 -13.46
C VAL A 131 6.37 -6.80 -13.35
N LYS A 132 5.58 -6.75 -12.27
CA LYS A 132 4.42 -7.64 -12.09
C LYS A 132 3.37 -7.46 -13.20
N ILE A 133 3.06 -6.21 -13.60
CA ILE A 133 2.15 -5.94 -14.71
C ILE A 133 2.69 -6.51 -16.03
N ARG A 134 3.99 -6.40 -16.30
CA ARG A 134 4.61 -7.01 -17.49
C ARG A 134 4.55 -8.54 -17.47
N LEU A 135 4.69 -9.17 -16.30
CA LEU A 135 4.51 -10.63 -16.15
C LEU A 135 3.07 -11.05 -16.42
N ILE A 136 2.08 -10.31 -15.92
CA ILE A 136 0.66 -10.55 -16.22
C ILE A 136 0.43 -10.53 -17.75
N ARG A 137 1.01 -9.56 -18.46
CA ARG A 137 0.96 -9.53 -19.94
C ARG A 137 1.51 -10.80 -20.56
N GLN A 138 2.69 -11.24 -20.11
CA GLN A 138 3.31 -12.46 -20.66
C GLN A 138 2.43 -13.69 -20.46
N ASP A 139 1.83 -13.83 -19.29
CA ASP A 139 0.95 -14.96 -18.97
C ASP A 139 -0.32 -14.94 -19.79
N VAL A 140 -0.96 -13.76 -19.91
CA VAL A 140 -2.17 -13.61 -20.73
C VAL A 140 -1.87 -13.84 -22.22
N ASN A 141 -0.75 -13.34 -22.73
CA ASN A 141 -0.32 -13.58 -24.11
C ASN A 141 -0.09 -15.07 -24.38
N LYS A 142 0.46 -15.84 -23.41
CA LYS A 142 0.59 -17.30 -23.53
C LYS A 142 -0.77 -18.00 -23.59
N LEU A 143 -1.77 -17.49 -22.87
CA LEU A 143 -3.13 -18.03 -22.91
C LEU A 143 -3.79 -17.75 -24.26
N ILE A 144 -3.68 -16.52 -24.79
CA ILE A 144 -4.21 -16.14 -26.11
C ILE A 144 -3.64 -17.05 -27.21
N LYS A 145 -2.32 -17.32 -27.18
CA LYS A 145 -1.66 -18.19 -28.16
C LYS A 145 -2.06 -19.67 -28.11
N LYS A 146 -2.75 -20.10 -27.04
CA LYS A 146 -3.29 -21.45 -26.92
C LYS A 146 -4.72 -21.57 -27.46
N GLU A 147 -5.40 -20.45 -27.71
CA GLU A 147 -6.72 -20.44 -28.31
C GLU A 147 -6.59 -20.65 -29.83
N ASP A 148 -7.59 -21.31 -30.41
CA ASP A 148 -7.67 -21.53 -31.88
C ASP A 148 -8.18 -20.25 -32.55
N LEU A 149 -7.30 -19.26 -32.70
CA LEU A 149 -7.55 -17.94 -33.27
C LEU A 149 -6.94 -17.86 -34.66
N SER A 150 -7.57 -17.12 -35.58
CA SER A 150 -6.91 -16.72 -36.81
C SER A 150 -5.76 -15.75 -36.52
N GLU A 151 -4.77 -15.64 -37.41
CA GLU A 151 -3.59 -14.77 -37.23
C GLU A 151 -4.00 -13.31 -36.98
N ASP A 152 -5.02 -12.82 -37.69
CA ASP A 152 -5.54 -11.46 -37.51
C ASP A 152 -6.24 -11.26 -36.14
N GLU A 153 -7.00 -12.25 -35.69
CA GLU A 153 -7.63 -12.21 -34.37
C GLU A 153 -6.58 -12.25 -33.24
N GLU A 154 -5.60 -13.15 -33.34
CA GLU A 154 -4.50 -13.20 -32.35
C GLU A 154 -3.79 -11.86 -32.26
N LYS A 155 -3.42 -11.29 -33.39
CA LYS A 155 -2.76 -9.97 -33.45
C LYS A 155 -3.62 -8.86 -32.85
N ASN A 156 -4.93 -8.88 -33.12
CA ASN A 156 -5.86 -7.91 -32.53
C ASN A 156 -5.95 -8.07 -31.01
N TYR A 157 -6.05 -9.32 -30.51
CA TYR A 157 -6.10 -9.60 -29.07
C TYR A 157 -4.83 -9.13 -28.36
N LEU A 158 -3.66 -9.49 -28.90
CA LEU A 158 -2.38 -9.06 -28.36
C LEU A 158 -2.24 -7.53 -28.30
N ASN A 159 -2.73 -6.83 -29.34
CA ASN A 159 -2.73 -5.36 -29.37
C ASN A 159 -3.65 -4.74 -28.31
N GLN A 160 -4.83 -5.33 -28.10
CA GLN A 160 -5.76 -4.86 -27.07
C GLN A 160 -5.19 -5.08 -25.66
N ILE A 161 -4.61 -6.26 -25.41
CA ILE A 161 -3.91 -6.53 -24.15
C ILE A 161 -2.76 -5.52 -23.92
N GLN A 162 -1.96 -5.24 -24.97
CA GLN A 162 -0.89 -4.25 -24.86
C GLN A 162 -1.43 -2.88 -24.43
N LYS A 163 -2.52 -2.38 -25.03
CA LYS A 163 -3.15 -1.11 -24.65
C LYS A 163 -3.64 -1.10 -23.21
N THR A 164 -4.23 -2.20 -22.74
CA THR A 164 -4.68 -2.34 -21.35
C THR A 164 -3.50 -2.29 -20.39
N ILE A 165 -2.41 -3.00 -20.70
CA ILE A 165 -1.18 -3.00 -19.91
C ILE A 165 -0.53 -1.61 -19.87
N ASP A 166 -0.47 -0.91 -21.00
CA ASP A 166 0.08 0.45 -21.06
C ASP A 166 -0.73 1.43 -20.21
N SER A 167 -2.06 1.26 -20.17
CA SER A 167 -2.93 2.03 -19.28
C SER A 167 -2.62 1.76 -17.80
N LYS A 168 -2.42 0.49 -17.41
CA LYS A 168 -2.06 0.13 -16.02
C LYS A 168 -0.69 0.67 -15.61
N ILE A 169 0.29 0.66 -16.52
CA ILE A 169 1.61 1.24 -16.26
C ILE A 169 1.49 2.76 -16.04
N LYS A 170 0.73 3.47 -16.88
CA LYS A 170 0.48 4.91 -16.69
C LYS A 170 -0.22 5.22 -15.36
N GLU A 171 -1.12 4.36 -14.92
CA GLU A 171 -1.79 4.51 -13.63
C GLU A 171 -0.79 4.36 -12.46
N ILE A 172 0.13 3.39 -12.53
CA ILE A 172 1.23 3.23 -11.56
C ILE A 172 2.12 4.48 -11.55
N ASP A 173 2.51 5.00 -12.73
CA ASP A 173 3.32 6.22 -12.84
C ASP A 173 2.62 7.41 -12.16
N LYS A 174 1.32 7.58 -12.39
CA LYS A 174 0.54 8.65 -11.78
C LYS A 174 0.50 8.53 -10.25
N ILE A 175 0.24 7.35 -9.72
CA ILE A 175 0.24 7.10 -8.27
C ILE A 175 1.62 7.42 -7.67
N PHE A 176 2.71 7.01 -8.34
CA PHE A 176 4.06 7.33 -7.92
C PHE A 176 4.34 8.84 -7.93
N GLU A 177 3.95 9.55 -8.98
CA GLU A 177 4.14 11.01 -9.08
C GLU A 177 3.39 11.75 -7.98
N GLU A 178 2.13 11.39 -7.72
CA GLU A 178 1.32 11.98 -6.64
C GLU A 178 1.98 11.76 -5.28
N LYS A 179 2.46 10.55 -5.00
CA LYS A 179 3.13 10.21 -3.76
C LYS A 179 4.48 10.93 -3.61
N SER A 180 5.25 11.01 -4.69
CA SER A 180 6.52 11.75 -4.73
C SER A 180 6.33 13.23 -4.46
N LYS A 181 5.31 13.85 -5.06
CA LYS A 181 4.96 15.26 -4.80
C LYS A 181 4.59 15.49 -3.34
N LEU A 182 3.83 14.59 -2.72
CA LEU A 182 3.49 14.65 -1.30
C LEU A 182 4.74 14.61 -0.41
N LEU A 183 5.75 13.79 -0.76
CA LEU A 183 7.00 13.68 -0.02
C LEU A 183 7.89 14.91 -0.16
N LEU A 184 7.88 15.57 -1.31
CA LEU A 184 8.78 16.69 -1.60
C LEU A 184 8.21 18.06 -1.22
N ASN A 185 6.87 18.21 -1.20
CA ASN A 185 6.17 19.49 -1.03
C ASN A 185 5.64 19.74 0.41
N ILE A 186 6.15 19.02 1.40
CA ILE A 186 5.79 19.23 2.82
C ILE A 186 6.83 20.09 3.50
#